data_45890a120ac18cc87a7ccc81c4cc38fc
#
_entry.id   45890a120ac18cc87a7ccc81c4cc38fc
#
_cell.length_a   1.000
_cell.length_b   1.000
_cell.length_c   1.000
_cell.angle_alpha   90.00
_cell.angle_beta   90.00
_cell.angle_gamma   90.00
#
_symmetry.space_group_name_H-M   'P 1'
#
loop_
_entity.id
_entity.type
_entity.pdbx_description
1 polymer ?
#
loop_
_entity_poly.entity_id
_entity_poly.type
_entity_poly.pdbx_seq_one_letter_code
_entity_poly.pdbx_strand_id
1 'polypeptide(L)'
;TRYGRVSWARDVYKRQSIGRVNNQALGSYRYEVVFDGPGGHSWGAFGLVNPHHALGYGIKDFIEKADEYTSSGPRTSYNVGIISGGTSINSIPFKSSMQIDIRSVEPYRLDDMEKILFNSMQSALKDQNEMKRSGPDLKLTINKIGNRPSGKVDESVPLIQRTIAATQHMGVEPRLTIGSTNSNIPISLGVPSVTIGRGGDGAGAH
;
A
#
# COMPACT_ATOMS: atom_id res chain seq x y z
N THR A 1 -33.86 -13.23 13.03
CA THR A 1 -32.69 -12.68 12.32
C THR A 1 -31.49 -13.54 12.66
N ARG A 2 -31.11 -14.47 11.73
CA ARG A 2 -29.95 -15.36 11.91
C ARG A 2 -28.69 -14.53 11.63
N TYR A 3 -27.94 -14.22 12.66
CA TYR A 3 -26.55 -13.79 12.52
C TYR A 3 -25.74 -15.00 12.03
N GLY A 4 -25.26 -14.93 10.77
CA GLY A 4 -24.36 -15.91 10.21
C GLY A 4 -23.11 -16.01 11.08
N ARG A 5 -22.65 -17.24 11.35
CA ARG A 5 -21.39 -17.49 12.03
C ARG A 5 -20.27 -16.88 11.19
N VAL A 6 -19.67 -15.82 11.67
CA VAL A 6 -18.40 -15.33 11.13
C VAL A 6 -17.35 -16.38 11.50
N SER A 7 -16.82 -17.09 10.48
CA SER A 7 -15.70 -17.99 10.70
C SER A 7 -14.49 -17.18 11.13
N TRP A 8 -13.94 -17.52 12.29
CA TRP A 8 -12.71 -16.92 12.81
C TRP A 8 -11.54 -17.31 11.91
N ALA A 9 -11.13 -16.41 11.02
CA ALA A 9 -9.90 -16.57 10.29
C ALA A 9 -8.73 -16.42 11.28
N ARG A 10 -7.98 -17.49 11.48
CA ARG A 10 -6.77 -17.49 12.31
C ARG A 10 -5.69 -16.68 11.58
N ASP A 11 -5.34 -15.52 12.11
CA ASP A 11 -4.08 -14.84 11.75
C ASP A 11 -2.93 -15.60 12.44
N VAL A 12 -2.33 -16.56 11.76
CA VAL A 12 -1.43 -17.59 12.33
C VAL A 12 -0.04 -17.02 12.67
N TYR A 13 0.31 -15.83 12.21
CA TYR A 13 1.71 -15.38 12.18
C TYR A 13 2.07 -14.18 13.07
N LYS A 14 1.14 -13.59 13.79
CA LYS A 14 1.44 -12.42 14.63
C LYS A 14 1.28 -12.75 16.11
N ARG A 15 2.38 -13.16 16.77
CA ARG A 15 2.45 -13.19 18.23
C ARG A 15 2.42 -11.74 18.71
N GLN A 16 1.33 -11.34 19.34
CA GLN A 16 1.14 -9.99 19.88
C GLN A 16 0.82 -10.10 21.37
N SER A 17 1.34 -9.15 22.16
CA SER A 17 1.02 -9.04 23.61
C SER A 17 -0.49 -9.14 23.84
N ILE A 18 -0.90 -9.84 24.88
CA ILE A 18 -2.31 -10.01 25.29
C ILE A 18 -3.02 -8.67 25.47
N GLY A 19 -2.31 -7.63 25.93
CA GLY A 19 -2.87 -6.30 26.12
C GLY A 19 -3.20 -5.54 24.83
N ARG A 20 -2.83 -6.05 23.63
CA ARG A 20 -3.18 -5.38 22.37
C ARG A 20 -4.62 -5.62 21.95
N VAL A 21 -5.35 -4.53 21.80
CA VAL A 21 -6.73 -4.49 21.32
C VAL A 21 -6.76 -3.62 20.05
N ASN A 22 -6.75 -4.24 18.89
CA ASN A 22 -6.79 -3.50 17.61
C ASN A 22 -8.24 -3.17 17.29
N ASN A 23 -8.65 -1.94 17.52
CA ASN A 23 -9.95 -1.39 17.14
C ASN A 23 -9.89 -0.51 15.89
N GLN A 24 -8.69 -0.28 15.35
CA GLN A 24 -8.48 0.48 14.12
C GLN A 24 -7.74 -0.34 13.09
N ALA A 25 -8.29 -0.36 11.87
CA ALA A 25 -7.78 -1.09 10.73
C ALA A 25 -6.84 -0.23 9.90
N LEU A 26 -5.57 -0.64 9.76
CA LEU A 26 -4.62 -0.03 8.84
C LEU A 26 -4.89 -0.56 7.43
N GLY A 27 -5.34 0.33 6.56
CA GLY A 27 -5.54 0.01 5.14
C GLY A 27 -4.24 0.03 4.36
N SER A 28 -4.25 -0.67 3.21
CA SER A 28 -3.13 -0.64 2.27
C SER A 28 -3.59 -0.82 0.83
N TYR A 29 -3.04 0.02 -0.06
CA TYR A 29 -3.12 -0.16 -1.51
C TYR A 29 -1.74 -0.56 -2.03
N ARG A 30 -1.72 -1.53 -2.94
CA ARG A 30 -0.48 -1.98 -3.60
C ARG A 30 -0.66 -1.95 -5.08
N TYR A 31 0.34 -1.42 -5.77
CA TYR A 31 0.33 -1.29 -7.22
C TYR A 31 1.59 -1.89 -7.81
N GLU A 32 1.43 -2.48 -8.97
CA GLU A 32 2.49 -2.71 -9.93
C GLU A 32 2.34 -1.68 -11.05
N VAL A 33 3.38 -0.90 -11.27
CA VAL A 33 3.49 0.07 -12.38
C VAL A 33 4.46 -0.48 -13.39
N VAL A 34 4.07 -0.48 -14.66
CA VAL A 34 4.86 -1.03 -15.76
C VAL A 34 4.91 -0.03 -16.90
N PHE A 35 6.12 0.31 -17.33
CA PHE A 35 6.38 0.98 -18.59
C PHE A 35 6.94 -0.02 -19.59
N ASP A 36 6.27 -0.17 -20.74
CA ASP A 36 6.72 -1.02 -21.84
C ASP A 36 7.14 -0.14 -23.03
N GLY A 37 8.26 -0.48 -23.65
CA GLY A 37 8.84 0.25 -24.78
C GLY A 37 9.40 -0.67 -25.87
N PRO A 38 9.92 -0.07 -26.96
CA PRO A 38 10.40 -0.84 -28.12
C PRO A 38 11.71 -1.61 -27.85
N GLY A 39 12.49 -1.17 -26.85
CA GLY A 39 13.84 -1.67 -26.66
C GLY A 39 14.79 -1.28 -27.78
N GLY A 40 16.08 -1.56 -27.61
CA GLY A 40 17.06 -1.34 -28.67
C GLY A 40 18.50 -1.19 -28.16
N HIS A 41 19.44 -1.09 -29.09
CA HIS A 41 20.84 -0.83 -28.77
C HIS A 41 21.02 0.65 -28.41
N SER A 42 21.69 0.95 -27.28
CA SER A 42 21.78 2.33 -26.73
C SER A 42 22.39 3.36 -27.71
N TRP A 43 23.31 2.94 -28.56
CA TRP A 43 23.90 3.81 -29.59
C TRP A 43 23.04 3.86 -30.87
N GLY A 44 22.74 2.69 -31.46
CA GLY A 44 22.04 2.62 -32.76
C GLY A 44 20.58 3.02 -32.71
N ALA A 45 19.95 2.90 -31.56
CA ALA A 45 18.54 3.27 -31.32
C ALA A 45 18.42 4.51 -30.42
N PHE A 46 19.46 5.34 -30.32
CA PHE A 46 19.42 6.55 -29.51
C PHE A 46 18.34 7.52 -30.00
N GLY A 47 17.46 7.90 -29.09
CA GLY A 47 16.29 8.74 -29.38
C GLY A 47 14.96 8.01 -29.35
N LEU A 48 14.96 6.69 -29.16
CA LEU A 48 13.77 5.95 -28.74
C LEU A 48 13.41 6.29 -27.29
N VAL A 49 12.15 6.08 -26.95
CA VAL A 49 11.66 6.14 -25.57
C VAL A 49 12.38 5.14 -24.67
N ASN A 50 12.58 5.49 -23.41
CA ASN A 50 13.26 4.63 -22.46
C ASN A 50 12.39 4.37 -21.22
N PRO A 51 11.91 3.13 -21.01
CA PRO A 51 11.11 2.76 -19.84
C PRO A 51 11.75 3.07 -18.49
N HIS A 52 13.07 2.95 -18.36
CA HIS A 52 13.77 3.28 -17.11
C HIS A 52 13.75 4.79 -16.83
N HIS A 53 13.90 5.62 -17.87
CA HIS A 53 13.81 7.07 -17.71
C HIS A 53 12.40 7.49 -17.30
N ALA A 54 11.36 6.94 -17.94
CA ALA A 54 9.97 7.20 -17.57
C ALA A 54 9.69 6.80 -16.12
N LEU A 55 10.11 5.61 -15.70
CA LEU A 55 9.92 5.16 -14.33
C LEU A 55 10.67 6.05 -13.33
N GLY A 56 11.91 6.46 -13.65
CA GLY A 56 12.71 7.37 -12.80
C GLY A 56 12.05 8.72 -12.62
N TYR A 57 11.54 9.34 -13.70
CA TYR A 57 10.78 10.60 -13.61
C TYR A 57 9.48 10.44 -12.83
N GLY A 58 8.74 9.35 -13.07
CA GLY A 58 7.51 9.07 -12.35
C GLY A 58 7.72 8.87 -10.85
N ILE A 59 8.77 8.14 -10.46
CA ILE A 59 9.13 7.95 -9.05
C ILE A 59 9.50 9.29 -8.40
N LYS A 60 10.32 10.11 -9.07
CA LYS A 60 10.71 11.43 -8.55
C LYS A 60 9.49 12.31 -8.31
N ASP A 61 8.64 12.47 -9.32
CA ASP A 61 7.44 13.31 -9.23
C ASP A 61 6.46 12.81 -8.17
N PHE A 62 6.29 11.48 -8.09
CA PHE A 62 5.47 10.86 -7.05
C PHE A 62 6.01 11.15 -5.65
N ILE A 63 7.31 10.96 -5.40
CA ILE A 63 7.91 11.18 -4.07
C ILE A 63 7.75 12.63 -3.64
N GLU A 64 8.03 13.59 -4.50
CA GLU A 64 7.92 15.03 -4.19
C GLU A 64 6.49 15.39 -3.74
N LYS A 65 5.48 14.94 -4.47
CA LYS A 65 4.07 15.21 -4.14
C LYS A 65 3.58 14.39 -2.93
N ALA A 66 4.03 13.15 -2.81
CA ALA A 66 3.67 12.27 -1.71
C ALA A 66 4.27 12.74 -0.38
N ASP A 67 5.52 13.22 -0.37
CA ASP A 67 6.15 13.79 0.82
C ASP A 67 5.43 15.04 1.29
N GLU A 68 5.09 15.96 0.37
CA GLU A 68 4.27 17.14 0.68
C GLU A 68 2.93 16.72 1.31
N TYR A 69 2.20 15.81 0.66
CA TYR A 69 0.90 15.36 1.13
C TYR A 69 0.97 14.64 2.49
N THR A 70 1.97 13.79 2.72
CA THR A 70 2.11 12.98 3.94
C THR A 70 2.72 13.73 5.12
N SER A 71 3.31 14.91 4.89
CA SER A 71 3.88 15.78 5.94
C SER A 71 2.86 16.27 6.96
N SER A 72 1.58 16.23 6.64
CA SER A 72 0.48 16.71 7.48
C SER A 72 -0.73 15.76 7.45
N GLY A 73 -1.65 15.96 8.39
CA GLY A 73 -2.88 15.17 8.49
C GLY A 73 -2.69 13.76 9.07
N PRO A 74 -3.67 12.87 8.91
CA PRO A 74 -3.59 11.50 9.41
C PRO A 74 -2.41 10.73 8.85
N ARG A 75 -1.79 9.91 9.69
CA ARG A 75 -0.59 9.15 9.32
C ARG A 75 -0.82 8.32 8.06
N THR A 76 -0.03 8.62 7.05
CA THR A 76 0.02 7.96 5.76
C THR A 76 1.48 7.64 5.42
N SER A 77 1.74 6.52 4.82
CA SER A 77 3.08 6.12 4.41
C SER A 77 3.04 5.45 3.04
N TYR A 78 4.17 5.50 2.34
CA TYR A 78 4.37 4.81 1.08
C TYR A 78 5.77 4.22 1.01
N ASN A 79 5.95 3.23 0.15
CA ASN A 79 7.27 2.64 -0.11
C ASN A 79 7.32 2.03 -1.50
N VAL A 80 8.27 2.47 -2.32
CA VAL A 80 8.65 1.76 -3.55
C VAL A 80 9.58 0.63 -3.15
N GLY A 81 9.03 -0.58 -3.05
CA GLY A 81 9.73 -1.72 -2.48
C GLY A 81 10.50 -2.56 -3.50
N ILE A 82 10.06 -2.56 -4.76
CA ILE A 82 10.68 -3.34 -5.82
C ILE A 82 10.80 -2.47 -7.07
N ILE A 83 11.95 -2.51 -7.72
CA ILE A 83 12.18 -1.96 -9.07
C ILE A 83 12.82 -3.07 -9.90
N SER A 84 12.34 -3.28 -11.13
CA SER A 84 12.83 -4.32 -12.03
C SER A 84 12.84 -3.86 -13.47
N GLY A 85 13.70 -4.47 -14.29
CA GLY A 85 13.79 -4.24 -15.72
C GLY A 85 15.22 -4.20 -16.22
N GLY A 86 15.36 -4.11 -17.57
CA GLY A 86 16.66 -4.09 -18.23
C GLY A 86 17.29 -5.47 -18.40
N THR A 87 18.25 -5.56 -19.31
CA THR A 87 18.98 -6.79 -19.63
C THR A 87 20.49 -6.56 -19.70
N SER A 88 20.94 -5.42 -20.19
CA SER A 88 22.35 -5.05 -20.25
C SER A 88 22.53 -3.54 -20.26
N ILE A 89 23.75 -3.08 -19.91
CA ILE A 89 24.07 -1.65 -19.78
C ILE A 89 23.98 -0.88 -21.11
N ASN A 90 24.17 -1.56 -22.24
CA ASN A 90 24.12 -0.96 -23.59
C ASN A 90 22.81 -1.22 -24.32
N SER A 91 21.73 -1.57 -23.60
CA SER A 91 20.40 -1.78 -24.16
C SER A 91 19.39 -0.80 -23.57
N ILE A 92 18.61 -0.14 -24.44
CA ILE A 92 17.36 0.50 -24.05
C ILE A 92 16.42 -0.63 -23.61
N PRO A 93 15.86 -0.61 -22.41
CA PRO A 93 15.04 -1.72 -21.94
C PRO A 93 13.70 -1.81 -22.69
N PHE A 94 13.17 -3.03 -22.82
CA PHE A 94 11.81 -3.26 -23.30
C PHE A 94 10.78 -2.97 -22.20
N LYS A 95 11.18 -3.10 -20.95
CA LYS A 95 10.29 -2.96 -19.80
C LYS A 95 11.03 -2.38 -18.59
N SER A 96 10.31 -1.55 -17.84
CA SER A 96 10.68 -1.12 -16.50
C SER A 96 9.46 -1.18 -15.60
N SER A 97 9.60 -1.69 -14.39
CA SER A 97 8.48 -1.83 -13.46
C SER A 97 8.86 -1.52 -12.03
N MET A 98 7.88 -1.10 -11.23
CA MET A 98 8.00 -1.00 -9.78
C MET A 98 6.78 -1.60 -9.09
N GLN A 99 6.97 -2.00 -7.82
CA GLN A 99 5.87 -2.29 -6.92
C GLN A 99 5.92 -1.34 -5.73
N ILE A 100 4.77 -0.78 -5.41
CA ILE A 100 4.60 0.23 -4.36
C ILE A 100 3.53 -0.21 -3.35
N ASP A 101 3.79 0.03 -2.05
CA ASP A 101 2.88 -0.16 -0.93
C ASP A 101 2.52 1.20 -0.34
N ILE A 102 1.23 1.51 -0.24
CA ILE A 102 0.70 2.75 0.32
C ILE A 102 -0.19 2.36 1.51
N ARG A 103 -0.01 3.02 2.66
CA ARG A 103 -0.79 2.71 3.87
C ARG A 103 -1.35 3.95 4.52
N SER A 104 -2.59 3.86 5.00
CA SER A 104 -3.20 4.89 5.83
C SER A 104 -4.27 4.30 6.76
N VAL A 105 -4.56 5.02 7.84
CA VAL A 105 -5.68 4.73 8.74
C VAL A 105 -6.99 5.28 8.20
N GLU A 106 -6.93 6.25 7.28
CA GLU A 106 -8.09 6.92 6.70
C GLU A 106 -8.28 6.51 5.22
N PRO A 107 -9.51 6.10 4.82
CA PRO A 107 -9.78 5.68 3.44
C PRO A 107 -9.46 6.76 2.42
N TYR A 108 -9.90 8.01 2.65
CA TYR A 108 -9.68 9.10 1.69
C TYR A 108 -8.19 9.39 1.43
N ARG A 109 -7.33 9.16 2.43
CA ARG A 109 -5.88 9.33 2.27
C ARG A 109 -5.28 8.30 1.31
N LEU A 110 -5.81 7.07 1.30
CA LEU A 110 -5.41 6.05 0.33
C LEU A 110 -5.82 6.45 -1.08
N ASP A 111 -7.05 6.96 -1.24
CA ASP A 111 -7.58 7.38 -2.53
C ASP A 111 -6.83 8.61 -3.09
N ASP A 112 -6.44 9.54 -2.24
CA ASP A 112 -5.67 10.70 -2.67
C ASP A 112 -4.23 10.32 -3.06
N MET A 113 -3.59 9.43 -2.31
CA MET A 113 -2.28 8.89 -2.67
C MET A 113 -2.31 8.08 -3.98
N GLU A 114 -3.41 7.35 -4.24
CA GLU A 114 -3.65 6.70 -5.51
C GLU A 114 -3.67 7.72 -6.66
N LYS A 115 -4.43 8.81 -6.51
CA LYS A 115 -4.47 9.89 -7.52
C LYS A 115 -3.10 10.51 -7.76
N ILE A 116 -2.33 10.78 -6.70
CA ILE A 116 -0.96 11.29 -6.81
C ILE A 116 -0.10 10.32 -7.63
N LEU A 117 -0.15 9.01 -7.30
CA LEU A 117 0.60 7.99 -8.03
C LEU A 117 0.22 7.96 -9.52
N PHE A 118 -1.07 7.89 -9.82
CA PHE A 118 -1.55 7.82 -11.20
C PHE A 118 -1.16 9.05 -12.00
N ASN A 119 -1.35 10.25 -11.44
CA ASN A 119 -1.00 11.50 -12.10
C ASN A 119 0.50 11.59 -12.38
N SER A 120 1.35 11.19 -11.43
CA SER A 120 2.80 11.20 -11.59
C SER A 120 3.27 10.25 -12.68
N MET A 121 2.69 9.04 -12.74
CA MET A 121 3.04 8.07 -13.79
C MET A 121 2.54 8.49 -15.17
N GLN A 122 1.37 9.10 -15.26
CA GLN A 122 0.83 9.65 -16.52
C GLN A 122 1.65 10.83 -17.02
N SER A 123 2.09 11.73 -16.12
CA SER A 123 2.99 12.83 -16.48
C SER A 123 4.31 12.28 -17.05
N ALA A 124 4.92 11.33 -16.37
CA ALA A 124 6.17 10.72 -16.83
C ALA A 124 6.02 10.00 -18.18
N LEU A 125 4.89 9.33 -18.42
CA LEU A 125 4.56 8.74 -19.73
C LEU A 125 4.51 9.81 -20.83
N LYS A 126 3.78 10.89 -20.57
CA LYS A 126 3.62 12.00 -21.50
C LYS A 126 4.97 12.62 -21.82
N ASP A 127 5.72 13.03 -20.81
CA ASP A 127 7.01 13.71 -20.96
C ASP A 127 7.99 12.83 -21.75
N GLN A 128 8.05 11.53 -21.47
CA GLN A 128 8.95 10.63 -22.18
C GLN A 128 8.54 10.40 -23.64
N ASN A 129 7.22 10.38 -23.93
CA ASN A 129 6.72 10.27 -25.29
C ASN A 129 6.93 11.56 -26.10
N GLU A 130 6.88 12.74 -25.45
CA GLU A 130 7.17 14.02 -26.09
C GLU A 130 8.68 14.21 -26.36
N MET A 131 9.56 13.67 -25.49
CA MET A 131 11.01 13.77 -25.63
C MET A 131 11.61 12.84 -26.67
N LYS A 132 10.87 11.84 -27.16
CA LYS A 132 11.38 10.91 -28.18
C LYS A 132 11.72 11.60 -29.47
N ARG A 133 12.72 11.09 -30.17
CA ARG A 133 13.13 11.57 -31.51
C ARG A 133 12.59 10.69 -32.63
N SER A 134 12.28 9.44 -32.31
CA SER A 134 11.77 8.45 -33.29
C SER A 134 11.09 7.28 -32.59
N GLY A 135 10.43 6.42 -33.38
CA GLY A 135 9.86 5.15 -32.92
C GLY A 135 8.51 5.26 -32.21
N PRO A 136 7.97 4.15 -31.74
CA PRO A 136 6.68 4.08 -31.08
C PRO A 136 6.72 4.68 -29.67
N ASP A 137 5.54 4.99 -29.15
CA ASP A 137 5.35 5.49 -27.78
C ASP A 137 5.55 4.40 -26.74
N LEU A 138 5.92 4.81 -25.54
CA LEU A 138 5.80 4.00 -24.33
C LEU A 138 4.32 3.71 -24.04
N LYS A 139 4.11 2.55 -23.41
CA LYS A 139 2.83 2.18 -22.82
C LYS A 139 2.99 2.12 -21.31
N LEU A 140 1.96 2.58 -20.59
CA LEU A 140 1.88 2.51 -19.14
C LEU A 140 0.75 1.57 -18.74
N THR A 141 1.05 0.66 -17.83
CA THR A 141 0.06 -0.19 -17.17
C THR A 141 0.21 -0.02 -15.66
N ILE A 142 -0.90 0.24 -14.96
CA ILE A 142 -0.94 0.33 -13.49
C ILE A 142 -1.96 -0.70 -13.00
N ASN A 143 -1.48 -1.70 -12.30
CA ASN A 143 -2.29 -2.79 -11.76
C ASN A 143 -2.39 -2.65 -10.23
N LYS A 144 -3.61 -2.59 -9.70
CA LYS A 144 -3.80 -2.71 -8.24
C LYS A 144 -3.67 -4.18 -7.83
N ILE A 145 -2.53 -4.54 -7.24
CA ILE A 145 -2.20 -5.91 -6.82
C ILE A 145 -2.56 -6.21 -5.37
N GLY A 146 -3.00 -5.22 -4.63
CA GLY A 146 -3.48 -5.38 -3.25
C GLY A 146 -4.40 -4.24 -2.85
N ASN A 147 -5.51 -4.62 -2.19
CA ASN A 147 -6.47 -3.70 -1.63
C ASN A 147 -6.93 -4.23 -0.26
N ARG A 148 -6.56 -3.51 0.79
CA ARG A 148 -7.05 -3.77 2.13
C ARG A 148 -7.64 -2.48 2.69
N PRO A 149 -8.94 -2.45 2.99
CA PRO A 149 -9.59 -1.23 3.45
C PRO A 149 -9.13 -0.83 4.85
N SER A 150 -9.22 0.46 5.17
CA SER A 150 -9.07 1.01 6.51
C SER A 150 -10.42 1.25 7.17
N GLY A 151 -10.41 1.55 8.47
CA GLY A 151 -11.60 1.91 9.24
C GLY A 151 -11.32 1.89 10.74
N LYS A 152 -12.31 2.33 11.51
CA LYS A 152 -12.22 2.39 12.98
C LYS A 152 -13.53 1.92 13.60
N VAL A 153 -13.42 1.18 14.69
CA VAL A 153 -14.54 0.91 15.61
C VAL A 153 -14.38 1.87 16.80
N ASP A 154 -15.44 2.61 17.11
CA ASP A 154 -15.44 3.53 18.22
C ASP A 154 -15.21 2.80 19.56
N GLU A 155 -14.50 3.43 20.47
CA GLU A 155 -14.16 2.83 21.75
C GLU A 155 -15.38 2.57 22.63
N SER A 156 -16.47 3.36 22.48
CA SER A 156 -17.72 3.20 23.22
C SER A 156 -18.54 1.99 22.80
N VAL A 157 -18.22 1.36 21.67
CA VAL A 157 -18.94 0.18 21.17
C VAL A 157 -18.83 -0.97 22.18
N PRO A 158 -19.93 -1.64 22.56
CA PRO A 158 -19.94 -2.68 23.59
C PRO A 158 -18.91 -3.80 23.37
N LEU A 159 -18.60 -4.15 22.14
CA LEU A 159 -17.57 -5.14 21.83
C LEU A 159 -16.19 -4.68 22.32
N ILE A 160 -15.84 -3.43 22.06
CA ILE A 160 -14.54 -2.86 22.48
C ILE A 160 -14.48 -2.76 23.99
N GLN A 161 -15.52 -2.23 24.62
CA GLN A 161 -15.62 -2.10 26.09
C GLN A 161 -15.50 -3.45 26.81
N ARG A 162 -16.18 -4.49 26.29
CA ARG A 162 -16.06 -5.85 26.84
C ARG A 162 -14.67 -6.44 26.66
N THR A 163 -14.03 -6.16 25.52
CA THR A 163 -12.65 -6.62 25.26
C THR A 163 -11.67 -5.96 26.22
N ILE A 164 -11.80 -4.65 26.45
CA ILE A 164 -11.02 -3.90 27.43
C ILE A 164 -11.20 -4.51 28.84
N ALA A 165 -12.44 -4.67 29.29
CA ALA A 165 -12.74 -5.22 30.61
C ALA A 165 -12.22 -6.65 30.79
N ALA A 166 -12.35 -7.50 29.78
CA ALA A 166 -11.82 -8.86 29.81
C ALA A 166 -10.29 -8.89 29.91
N THR A 167 -9.61 -7.99 29.19
CA THR A 167 -8.14 -7.85 29.23
C THR A 167 -7.67 -7.41 30.62
N GLN A 168 -8.36 -6.42 31.22
CA GLN A 168 -8.09 -5.96 32.57
C GLN A 168 -8.33 -7.06 33.63
N HIS A 169 -9.41 -7.83 33.47
CA HIS A 169 -9.71 -8.97 34.36
C HIS A 169 -8.59 -10.04 34.37
N MET A 170 -7.87 -10.17 33.27
CA MET A 170 -6.69 -11.03 33.16
C MET A 170 -5.42 -10.41 33.79
N GLY A 171 -5.51 -9.27 34.43
CA GLY A 171 -4.38 -8.58 35.05
C GLY A 171 -3.45 -7.88 34.05
N VAL A 172 -3.92 -7.62 32.83
CA VAL A 172 -3.14 -7.00 31.75
C VAL A 172 -3.74 -5.65 31.38
N GLU A 173 -2.88 -4.63 31.24
CA GLU A 173 -3.31 -3.29 30.81
C GLU A 173 -3.67 -3.30 29.32
N PRO A 174 -4.94 -3.01 28.94
CA PRO A 174 -5.36 -2.97 27.56
C PRO A 174 -4.80 -1.73 26.85
N ARG A 175 -4.33 -1.92 25.61
CA ARG A 175 -3.86 -0.85 24.74
C ARG A 175 -4.59 -0.89 23.42
N LEU A 176 -5.36 0.16 23.12
CA LEU A 176 -5.97 0.34 21.82
C LEU A 176 -4.88 0.60 20.80
N THR A 177 -4.93 -0.14 19.70
CA THR A 177 -3.88 -0.15 18.70
C THR A 177 -4.43 -0.22 17.29
N ILE A 178 -3.56 0.15 16.33
CA ILE A 178 -3.83 0.05 14.90
C ILE A 178 -3.17 -1.23 14.39
N GLY A 179 -3.87 -1.98 13.54
CA GLY A 179 -3.32 -3.18 12.92
C GLY A 179 -3.88 -3.46 11.54
N SER A 180 -3.11 -4.19 10.73
CA SER A 180 -3.57 -4.71 9.44
C SER A 180 -3.85 -6.20 9.60
N THR A 181 -5.11 -6.54 9.76
CA THR A 181 -5.58 -7.91 10.08
C THR A 181 -6.84 -8.24 9.28
N ASN A 182 -7.36 -9.45 9.44
CA ASN A 182 -8.62 -9.82 8.79
C ASN A 182 -9.84 -9.04 9.31
N SER A 183 -9.74 -8.38 10.47
CA SER A 183 -10.78 -7.47 10.96
C SER A 183 -10.94 -6.19 10.11
N ASN A 184 -9.99 -5.87 9.23
CA ASN A 184 -10.13 -4.75 8.30
C ASN A 184 -11.41 -4.83 7.47
N ILE A 185 -11.75 -6.01 6.98
CA ILE A 185 -12.94 -6.20 6.13
C ILE A 185 -14.24 -5.90 6.89
N PRO A 186 -14.57 -6.59 8.01
CA PRO A 186 -15.80 -6.26 8.72
C PRO A 186 -15.83 -4.85 9.27
N ILE A 187 -14.70 -4.29 9.72
CA ILE A 187 -14.62 -2.89 10.17
C ILE A 187 -15.01 -1.93 9.03
N SER A 188 -14.50 -2.14 7.83
CA SER A 188 -14.80 -1.29 6.67
C SER A 188 -16.27 -1.38 6.21
N LEU A 189 -16.96 -2.44 6.58
CA LEU A 189 -18.38 -2.65 6.32
C LEU A 189 -19.28 -2.16 7.48
N GLY A 190 -18.72 -1.45 8.47
CA GLY A 190 -19.45 -0.97 9.64
C GLY A 190 -19.82 -2.07 10.64
N VAL A 191 -19.28 -3.28 10.49
CA VAL A 191 -19.51 -4.37 11.45
C VAL A 191 -18.49 -4.27 12.58
N PRO A 192 -18.93 -4.10 13.84
CA PRO A 192 -18.05 -4.05 14.99
C PRO A 192 -17.13 -5.28 15.06
N SER A 193 -15.84 -5.05 15.00
CA SER A 193 -14.84 -6.12 15.02
C SER A 193 -13.58 -5.65 15.74
N VAL A 194 -12.86 -6.58 16.33
CA VAL A 194 -11.63 -6.32 17.08
C VAL A 194 -10.64 -7.46 16.84
N THR A 195 -9.36 -7.13 16.80
CA THR A 195 -8.29 -8.15 16.86
C THR A 195 -7.55 -8.04 18.16
N ILE A 196 -7.43 -9.16 18.87
CA ILE A 196 -6.72 -9.25 20.16
C ILE A 196 -5.40 -10.01 19.99
N GLY A 197 -4.44 -9.66 20.84
CA GLY A 197 -3.18 -10.40 20.95
C GLY A 197 -3.38 -11.77 21.57
N ARG A 198 -2.56 -12.75 21.16
CA ARG A 198 -2.60 -14.13 21.67
C ARG A 198 -1.51 -14.40 22.73
N GLY A 199 -0.74 -13.41 23.10
CA GLY A 199 0.44 -13.55 23.95
C GLY A 199 1.69 -14.02 23.20
N GLY A 200 2.85 -13.87 23.86
CA GLY A 200 4.18 -14.17 23.33
C GLY A 200 4.87 -12.94 22.71
N ASP A 201 6.18 -13.04 22.52
CA ASP A 201 6.99 -12.01 21.89
C ASP A 201 6.93 -12.13 20.37
N GLY A 202 6.59 -11.03 19.72
CA GLY A 202 6.44 -10.95 18.26
C GLY A 202 7.62 -10.26 17.56
N ALA A 203 8.75 -10.08 18.23
CA ALA A 203 9.93 -9.52 17.62
C ALA A 203 10.47 -10.48 16.53
N GLY A 204 10.59 -10.01 15.29
CA GLY A 204 11.14 -10.80 14.18
C GLY A 204 10.15 -11.65 13.39
N ALA A 205 8.84 -11.35 13.43
CA ALA A 205 7.82 -12.08 12.66
C ALA A 205 7.69 -11.64 11.18
N HIS A 206 8.74 -11.06 10.59
CA HIS A 206 8.83 -10.65 9.17
C HIS A 206 10.09 -11.20 8.55
#